data_407922948b1d10d7c355047057c2aca8
#
_entry.id   407922948b1d10d7c355047057c2aca8
#
_cell.length_a   1.000
_cell.length_b   1.000
_cell.length_c   1.000
_cell.angle_alpha   90.00
_cell.angle_beta   90.00
_cell.angle_gamma   90.00
#
_symmetry.space_group_name_H-M   'P 1'
#
loop_
_entity.id
_entity.type
_entity.pdbx_description
1 polymer ?
#
loop_
_entity_poly.entity_id
_entity_poly.type
_entity_poly.pdbx_seq_one_letter_code
_entity_poly.pdbx_strand_id
1 'polypeptide(L)'
;MADFECDTDKLREDGKDIKSLISDYNTQIDNFFRELDNLALNKVWTGTNSDLYRKMVADEKSMYTDFGEGIKAIGQEMIDYADELDIEVRNNEDEYDD
;
A
#
# COMPACT_ATOMS: atom_id res chain seq x y z
N MET A 1 -1.62 31.32 15.44
CA MET A 1 -2.04 30.54 16.48
C MET A 1 -2.20 29.07 16.21
N ALA A 2 -2.01 28.33 17.19
CA ALA A 2 -1.76 26.91 17.05
C ALA A 2 -3.02 26.06 17.09
N ASP A 3 -4.10 26.52 16.48
CA ASP A 3 -5.30 25.71 16.36
C ASP A 3 -5.11 24.55 15.40
N PHE A 4 -4.10 24.66 14.55
CA PHE A 4 -3.76 23.58 13.66
C PHE A 4 -2.30 23.20 13.93
N GLU A 5 -2.14 22.13 14.66
CA GLU A 5 -0.82 21.51 14.83
C GLU A 5 -0.83 20.16 14.15
N CYS A 6 0.10 19.97 13.25
CA CYS A 6 0.35 18.68 12.66
C CYS A 6 1.78 18.28 12.97
N ASP A 7 1.94 17.16 13.63
CA ASP A 7 3.25 16.57 13.83
C ASP A 7 3.67 15.91 12.52
N THR A 8 4.43 16.64 11.72
CA THR A 8 4.84 16.19 10.40
C THR A 8 5.79 15.01 10.47
N ASP A 9 6.61 14.93 11.52
CA ASP A 9 7.47 13.77 11.72
C ASP A 9 6.65 12.51 11.97
N LYS A 10 5.61 12.62 12.80
CA LYS A 10 4.71 11.51 13.08
C LYS A 10 3.93 11.10 11.84
N LEU A 11 3.43 12.05 11.09
CA LEU A 11 2.70 11.80 9.85
C LEU A 11 3.58 11.08 8.83
N ARG A 12 4.82 11.52 8.70
CA ARG A 12 5.80 10.90 7.80
C ARG A 12 6.13 9.48 8.24
N GLU A 13 6.32 9.30 9.54
CA GLU A 13 6.59 7.98 10.12
C GLU A 13 5.43 7.02 9.88
N ASP A 14 4.19 7.48 10.12
CA ASP A 14 3.01 6.66 9.87
C ASP A 14 2.87 6.29 8.39
N GLY A 15 3.21 7.21 7.49
CA GLY A 15 3.22 6.92 6.06
C GLY A 15 4.22 5.83 5.70
N LYS A 16 5.40 5.87 6.28
CA LYS A 16 6.43 4.83 6.10
C LYS A 16 5.98 3.49 6.67
N ASP A 17 5.32 3.52 7.82
CA ASP A 17 4.79 2.31 8.44
C ASP A 17 3.72 1.66 7.56
N ILE A 18 2.84 2.45 6.97
CA ILE A 18 1.83 1.96 6.03
C ILE A 18 2.51 1.29 4.84
N LYS A 19 3.54 1.90 4.26
CA LYS A 19 4.26 1.32 3.13
C LYS A 19 4.92 -0.01 3.52
N SER A 20 5.46 -0.10 4.73
CA SER A 20 6.07 -1.33 5.22
C SER A 20 5.02 -2.43 5.42
N LEU A 21 3.88 -2.10 6.01
CA LEU A 21 2.78 -3.05 6.20
C LEU A 21 2.27 -3.58 4.87
N ILE A 22 2.19 -2.74 3.84
CA ILE A 22 1.75 -3.17 2.52
C ILE A 22 2.79 -4.09 1.86
N SER A 23 4.07 -3.87 2.10
CA SER A 23 5.10 -4.79 1.63
C SER A 23 4.88 -6.20 2.20
N ASP A 24 4.60 -6.29 3.50
CA ASP A 24 4.29 -7.58 4.15
C ASP A 24 3.00 -8.18 3.60
N TYR A 25 1.97 -7.35 3.42
CA TYR A 25 0.71 -7.76 2.82
C TYR A 25 0.93 -8.38 1.45
N ASN A 26 1.69 -7.73 0.58
CA ASN A 26 1.97 -8.22 -0.76
C ASN A 26 2.68 -9.59 -0.72
N THR A 27 3.62 -9.75 0.20
CA THR A 27 4.33 -11.03 0.38
C THR A 27 3.35 -12.13 0.79
N GLN A 28 2.44 -11.84 1.72
CA GLN A 28 1.45 -12.81 2.18
C GLN A 28 0.45 -13.16 1.09
N ILE A 29 0.02 -12.19 0.29
CA ILE A 29 -0.88 -12.44 -0.84
C ILE A 29 -0.21 -13.32 -1.88
N ASP A 30 1.05 -13.05 -2.22
CA ASP A 30 1.79 -13.89 -3.17
C ASP A 30 1.91 -15.33 -2.66
N ASN A 31 2.23 -15.50 -1.39
CA ASN A 31 2.37 -16.84 -0.79
C ASN A 31 1.04 -17.58 -0.77
N PHE A 32 -0.03 -16.89 -0.42
CA PHE A 32 -1.37 -17.49 -0.37
C PHE A 32 -1.79 -18.00 -1.75
N PHE A 33 -1.64 -17.19 -2.78
CA PHE A 33 -2.05 -17.60 -4.13
C PHE A 33 -1.13 -18.67 -4.71
N ARG A 34 0.15 -18.66 -4.31
CA ARG A 34 1.06 -19.76 -4.68
C ARG A 34 0.61 -21.09 -4.07
N GLU A 35 0.19 -21.08 -2.81
CA GLU A 35 -0.33 -22.29 -2.16
C GLU A 35 -1.62 -22.77 -2.81
N LEU A 36 -2.51 -21.86 -3.20
CA LEU A 36 -3.72 -22.23 -3.94
C LEU A 36 -3.38 -22.92 -5.25
N ASP A 37 -2.41 -22.39 -6.00
CA ASP A 37 -1.96 -23.01 -7.24
C ASP A 37 -1.41 -24.41 -6.98
N ASN A 38 -0.59 -24.58 -5.95
CA ASN A 38 -0.01 -25.87 -5.60
C ASN A 38 -1.10 -26.89 -5.24
N LEU A 39 -2.13 -26.47 -4.50
CA LEU A 39 -3.24 -27.34 -4.16
C LEU A 39 -4.01 -27.78 -5.40
N ALA A 40 -4.29 -26.86 -6.30
CA ALA A 40 -5.00 -27.15 -7.53
C ALA A 40 -4.19 -28.08 -8.45
N LEU A 41 -2.89 -27.83 -8.59
CA LEU A 41 -1.99 -28.62 -9.43
C LEU A 41 -1.75 -30.02 -8.88
N ASN A 42 -1.58 -30.13 -7.56
CA ASN A 42 -1.25 -31.41 -6.92
C ASN A 42 -2.42 -32.39 -6.91
N LYS A 43 -3.63 -31.93 -7.18
CA LYS A 43 -4.82 -32.79 -7.23
C LYS A 43 -5.11 -33.34 -8.63
N VAL A 44 -4.19 -33.14 -9.56
CA VAL A 44 -4.33 -33.60 -10.96
C VAL A 44 -5.63 -33.08 -11.58
N TRP A 45 -6.00 -31.87 -11.22
CA TRP A 45 -7.18 -31.21 -11.79
C TRP A 45 -6.82 -30.53 -13.08
N THR A 46 -7.22 -31.11 -14.18
CA THR A 46 -6.93 -30.60 -15.53
C THR A 46 -8.23 -30.43 -16.32
N GLY A 47 -8.12 -29.73 -17.43
CA GLY A 47 -9.23 -29.52 -18.37
C GLY A 47 -9.82 -28.13 -18.27
N THR A 48 -10.93 -27.92 -18.97
CA THR A 48 -11.56 -26.60 -19.14
C THR A 48 -11.95 -25.97 -17.78
N ASN A 49 -12.52 -26.76 -16.89
CA ASN A 49 -12.94 -26.25 -15.57
C ASN A 49 -11.74 -25.81 -14.73
N SER A 50 -10.64 -26.52 -14.83
CA SER A 50 -9.38 -26.15 -14.16
C SER A 50 -8.84 -24.82 -14.69
N ASP A 51 -8.88 -24.64 -16.00
CA ASP A 51 -8.43 -23.42 -16.65
C ASP A 51 -9.29 -22.21 -16.25
N LEU A 52 -10.61 -22.39 -16.19
CA LEU A 52 -11.53 -21.36 -15.75
C LEU A 52 -11.28 -20.97 -14.29
N TYR A 53 -11.04 -21.95 -13.44
CA TYR A 53 -10.73 -21.71 -12.02
C TYR A 53 -9.43 -20.91 -11.87
N ARG A 54 -8.40 -21.31 -12.60
CA ARG A 54 -7.11 -20.60 -12.56
C ARG A 54 -7.23 -19.16 -13.01
N LYS A 55 -8.02 -18.91 -14.05
CA LYS A 55 -8.28 -17.55 -14.52
C LYS A 55 -9.01 -16.73 -13.46
N MET A 56 -10.02 -17.32 -12.82
CA MET A 56 -10.77 -16.64 -11.75
C MET A 56 -9.85 -16.29 -10.58
N VAL A 57 -8.98 -17.22 -10.17
CA VAL A 57 -8.03 -17.01 -9.10
C VAL A 57 -7.04 -15.90 -9.46
N ALA A 58 -6.55 -15.88 -10.71
CA ALA A 58 -5.64 -14.84 -11.17
C ALA A 58 -6.31 -13.46 -11.15
N ASP A 59 -7.57 -13.37 -11.57
CA ASP A 59 -8.33 -12.13 -11.55
C ASP A 59 -8.52 -11.64 -10.11
N GLU A 60 -8.82 -12.53 -9.17
CA GLU A 60 -8.95 -12.15 -7.77
C GLU A 60 -7.63 -11.69 -7.18
N LYS A 61 -6.52 -12.37 -7.49
CA LYS A 61 -5.20 -11.95 -7.05
C LYS A 61 -4.89 -10.52 -7.51
N SER A 62 -5.23 -10.20 -8.74
CA SER A 62 -5.05 -8.86 -9.29
C SER A 62 -5.80 -7.82 -8.46
N MET A 63 -7.04 -8.11 -8.05
CA MET A 63 -7.81 -7.22 -7.19
C MET A 63 -7.13 -6.95 -5.85
N TYR A 64 -6.62 -8.00 -5.20
CA TYR A 64 -5.90 -7.83 -3.94
C TYR A 64 -4.61 -7.05 -4.10
N THR A 65 -3.89 -7.28 -5.19
CA THR A 65 -2.66 -6.54 -5.50
C THR A 65 -2.97 -5.06 -5.74
N ASP A 66 -4.00 -4.75 -6.50
CA ASP A 66 -4.42 -3.36 -6.78
C ASP A 66 -4.86 -2.65 -5.51
N PHE A 67 -5.57 -3.34 -4.63
CA PHE A 67 -5.95 -2.80 -3.33
C PHE A 67 -4.73 -2.42 -2.52
N GLY A 68 -3.74 -3.31 -2.46
CA GLY A 68 -2.48 -3.04 -1.75
C GLY A 68 -1.74 -1.84 -2.31
N GLU A 69 -1.69 -1.71 -3.63
CA GLU A 69 -1.05 -0.56 -4.28
C GLU A 69 -1.78 0.75 -3.95
N GLY A 70 -3.11 0.72 -3.85
CA GLY A 70 -3.88 1.88 -3.43
C GLY A 70 -3.55 2.32 -2.02
N ILE A 71 -3.41 1.39 -1.09
CA ILE A 71 -3.03 1.69 0.30
C ILE A 71 -1.59 2.22 0.36
N LYS A 72 -0.70 1.65 -0.42
CA LYS A 72 0.69 2.12 -0.51
C LYS A 72 0.74 3.57 -0.99
N ALA A 73 -0.10 3.92 -1.95
CA ALA A 73 -0.20 5.29 -2.44
C ALA A 73 -0.64 6.26 -1.35
N ILE A 74 -1.58 5.84 -0.48
CA ILE A 74 -1.99 6.65 0.67
C ILE A 74 -0.79 6.91 1.59
N GLY A 75 0.01 5.89 1.88
CA GLY A 75 1.22 6.07 2.69
C GLY A 75 2.18 7.08 2.08
N GLN A 76 2.38 7.03 0.77
CA GLN A 76 3.24 7.99 0.07
C GLN A 76 2.64 9.40 0.11
N GLU A 77 1.33 9.53 -0.05
CA GLU A 77 0.65 10.83 0.05
C GLU A 77 0.83 11.45 1.43
N MET A 78 0.80 10.65 2.49
CA MET A 78 1.04 11.14 3.86
C MET A 78 2.45 11.71 3.99
N ILE A 79 3.44 11.04 3.43
CA ILE A 79 4.83 11.50 3.45
C ILE A 79 4.95 12.81 2.67
N ASP A 80 4.39 12.86 1.48
CA ASP A 80 4.45 14.04 0.62
C ASP A 80 3.74 15.23 1.25
N TYR A 81 2.60 14.98 1.88
CA TYR A 81 1.85 16.04 2.57
C TYR A 81 2.63 16.58 3.77
N ALA A 82 3.30 15.70 4.52
CA ALA A 82 4.15 16.13 5.63
C ALA A 82 5.30 17.03 5.13
N ASP A 83 5.91 16.64 4.01
CA ASP A 83 6.98 17.44 3.42
C ASP A 83 6.47 18.81 2.95
N GLU A 84 5.29 18.87 2.34
CA GLU A 84 4.67 20.13 1.92
C GLU A 84 4.38 21.03 3.12
N LEU A 85 3.85 20.48 4.21
CA LEU A 85 3.58 21.26 5.42
C LEU A 85 4.86 21.84 6.01
N ASP A 86 5.94 21.09 6.03
CA ASP A 86 7.23 21.58 6.52
C ASP A 86 7.73 22.74 5.68
N ILE A 87 7.57 22.66 4.37
CA ILE A 87 7.97 23.74 3.46
C ILE A 87 7.12 24.99 3.71
N GLU A 88 5.81 24.85 3.86
CA GLU A 88 4.90 25.99 4.12
C GLU A 88 5.23 26.68 5.43
N VAL A 89 5.47 25.91 6.49
CA VAL A 89 5.83 26.47 7.79
C VAL A 89 7.14 27.23 7.69
N ARG A 90 8.12 26.67 7.01
CA ARG A 90 9.41 27.33 6.82
C ARG A 90 9.27 28.64 6.02
N ASN A 91 8.48 28.64 4.97
CA ASN A 91 8.24 29.81 4.15
C ASN A 91 7.54 30.91 4.95
N ASN A 92 6.57 30.55 5.78
CA ASN A 92 5.87 31.50 6.64
C ASN A 92 6.80 32.08 7.70
N GLU A 93 7.67 31.30 8.29
CA GLU A 93 8.68 31.78 9.23
C GLU A 93 9.62 32.79 8.57
N ASP A 94 10.07 32.50 7.36
CA ASP A 94 10.94 33.40 6.60
C ASP A 94 10.26 34.75 6.30
N GLU A 95 8.94 34.71 6.04
CA GLU A 95 8.18 35.95 5.84
C GLU A 95 8.10 36.81 7.10
N TYR A 96 8.08 36.23 8.25
CA TYR A 96 7.94 36.93 9.53
C TYR A 96 9.26 37.33 10.16
N ASP A 97 10.37 36.86 9.64
CA ASP A 97 11.68 37.08 10.19
C ASP A 97 12.34 38.40 9.72
N ASP A 98 11.65 39.21 8.99
CA ASP A 98 12.12 40.53 8.63
C ASP A 98 12.01 41.54 9.81
#